data_c25d8c21a3334f8cf764f89085560fb3
#
_entry.id   c25d8c21a3334f8cf764f89085560fb3
#
_cell.length_a   1.000
_cell.length_b   1.000
_cell.length_c   1.000
_cell.angle_alpha   90.00
_cell.angle_beta   90.00
_cell.angle_gamma   90.00
#
_symmetry.space_group_name_H-M   'P 1'
#
loop_
_entity.id
_entity.type
_entity.pdbx_description
1 polymer ?
#
loop_
_entity_poly.entity_id
_entity_poly.type
_entity_poly.pdbx_seq_one_letter_code
_entity_poly.pdbx_strand_id
1 'polypeptide(L)'
;ITSARLMIENEKNPTTLRIDDELRKIDTYVEQVLYYARSTDVEKDFKVEKTTLQSLVHAALKTYSKPLIQAGGKPVLNDLDIPIVADSKSCTFVIGQIISNAIKYRKDNLQIEFSTKTDKNNISLFISDNGIGISAADLPRVFDKGFTGENGRRYSKSTGIGLYLSQKLCKKMNIVLSVSSDPGQGTTVTMVFPTESYLKEAGL
;
A
#
# COMPACT_ATOMS: atom_id res chain seq x y z
N ILE A 1 -11.32 9.67 -17.11
CA ILE A 1 -12.07 9.27 -15.90
C ILE A 1 -12.37 10.50 -15.05
N THR A 2 -11.41 11.41 -14.81
CA THR A 2 -11.59 12.65 -14.04
C THR A 2 -12.77 13.48 -14.51
N SER A 3 -12.93 13.69 -15.84
CA SER A 3 -14.06 14.44 -16.42
C SER A 3 -15.41 13.77 -16.15
N ALA A 4 -15.50 12.45 -16.26
CA ALA A 4 -16.74 11.70 -15.97
C ALA A 4 -17.12 11.81 -14.48
N ARG A 5 -16.13 11.84 -13.57
CA ARG A 5 -16.38 12.01 -12.14
C ARG A 5 -16.89 13.41 -11.81
N LEU A 6 -16.34 14.46 -12.45
CA LEU A 6 -16.81 15.83 -12.29
C LEU A 6 -18.28 16.00 -12.75
N MET A 7 -18.70 15.29 -13.79
CA MET A 7 -20.09 15.33 -14.28
C MET A 7 -21.09 14.74 -13.28
N ILE A 8 -20.70 13.74 -12.50
CA ILE A 8 -21.59 13.07 -11.53
C ILE A 8 -21.46 13.63 -10.11
N GLU A 9 -20.47 14.47 -9.83
CA GLU A 9 -20.18 15.01 -8.49
C GLU A 9 -21.32 15.90 -7.96
N ASN A 10 -22.07 16.54 -8.84
CA ASN A 10 -23.19 17.41 -8.52
C ASN A 10 -24.54 16.64 -8.34
N GLU A 11 -24.62 15.38 -8.75
CA GLU A 11 -25.82 14.55 -8.67
C GLU A 11 -25.65 13.42 -7.64
N LYS A 12 -25.89 13.72 -6.38
CA LYS A 12 -25.78 12.74 -5.28
C LYS A 12 -27.03 11.84 -5.19
N ASN A 13 -27.19 10.91 -6.10
CA ASN A 13 -28.18 9.84 -5.98
C ASN A 13 -27.47 8.46 -5.84
N PRO A 14 -28.17 7.39 -5.41
CA PRO A 14 -27.56 6.07 -5.22
C PRO A 14 -26.85 5.52 -6.45
N THR A 15 -27.35 5.84 -7.65
CA THR A 15 -26.76 5.40 -8.91
C THR A 15 -25.45 6.12 -9.21
N THR A 16 -25.41 7.45 -9.05
CA THR A 16 -24.18 8.24 -9.27
C THR A 16 -23.09 7.89 -8.27
N LEU A 17 -23.43 7.59 -7.02
CA LEU A 17 -22.46 7.11 -6.02
C LEU A 17 -21.85 5.76 -6.42
N ARG A 18 -22.66 4.83 -6.92
CA ARG A 18 -22.17 3.53 -7.43
C ARG A 18 -21.27 3.71 -8.65
N ILE A 19 -21.60 4.61 -9.55
CA ILE A 19 -20.77 4.94 -10.73
C ILE A 19 -19.43 5.55 -10.28
N ASP A 20 -19.41 6.48 -9.32
CA ASP A 20 -18.16 7.05 -8.79
C ASP A 20 -17.26 5.96 -8.18
N ASP A 21 -17.83 5.01 -7.46
CA ASP A 21 -17.09 3.89 -6.90
C ASP A 21 -16.48 2.98 -7.98
N GLU A 22 -17.20 2.69 -9.05
CA GLU A 22 -16.65 1.91 -10.17
C GLU A 22 -15.57 2.69 -10.94
N LEU A 23 -15.75 3.99 -11.15
CA LEU A 23 -14.74 4.85 -11.78
C LEU A 23 -13.45 4.91 -10.92
N ARG A 24 -13.55 4.95 -9.58
CA ARG A 24 -12.39 4.87 -8.68
C ARG A 24 -11.65 3.54 -8.81
N LYS A 25 -12.35 2.43 -8.95
CA LYS A 25 -11.72 1.12 -9.18
C LYS A 25 -10.97 1.10 -10.51
N ILE A 26 -11.56 1.69 -11.56
CA ILE A 26 -10.91 1.79 -12.87
C ILE A 26 -9.65 2.66 -12.77
N ASP A 27 -9.69 3.81 -12.09
CA ASP A 27 -8.51 4.65 -11.84
C ASP A 27 -7.40 3.86 -11.15
N THR A 28 -7.75 3.12 -10.09
CA THR A 28 -6.80 2.26 -9.37
C THR A 28 -6.18 1.20 -10.28
N TYR A 29 -6.97 0.57 -11.15
CA TYR A 29 -6.47 -0.42 -12.10
C TYR A 29 -5.56 0.20 -13.17
N VAL A 30 -5.91 1.38 -13.69
CA VAL A 30 -5.07 2.12 -14.63
C VAL A 30 -3.73 2.47 -13.99
N GLU A 31 -3.73 2.99 -12.76
CA GLU A 31 -2.49 3.25 -12.02
C GLU A 31 -1.66 1.98 -11.82
N GLN A 32 -2.28 0.86 -11.43
CA GLN A 32 -1.59 -0.42 -11.30
C GLN A 32 -0.95 -0.87 -12.62
N VAL A 33 -1.66 -0.73 -13.74
CA VAL A 33 -1.14 -1.07 -15.07
C VAL A 33 0.01 -0.16 -15.48
N LEU A 34 -0.11 1.14 -15.23
CA LEU A 34 0.96 2.11 -15.51
C LEU A 34 2.20 1.82 -14.67
N TYR A 35 2.05 1.53 -13.38
CA TYR A 35 3.16 1.11 -12.52
C TYR A 35 3.75 -0.23 -12.98
N TYR A 36 2.91 -1.18 -13.41
CA TYR A 36 3.39 -2.44 -13.96
C TYR A 36 4.20 -2.22 -15.24
N ALA A 37 3.72 -1.40 -16.17
CA ALA A 37 4.44 -1.07 -17.40
C ALA A 37 5.78 -0.39 -17.10
N ARG A 38 5.79 0.60 -16.21
CA ARG A 38 7.03 1.24 -15.74
C ARG A 38 7.96 0.29 -15.00
N SER A 39 7.44 -0.73 -14.33
CA SER A 39 8.23 -1.74 -13.64
C SER A 39 8.89 -2.74 -14.59
N THR A 40 8.41 -2.88 -15.83
CA THR A 40 8.98 -3.73 -16.89
C THR A 40 9.97 -3.00 -17.77
N ASP A 41 9.79 -1.68 -17.97
CA ASP A 41 10.71 -0.84 -18.74
C ASP A 41 11.60 0.02 -17.82
N VAL A 42 12.89 -0.27 -17.87
CA VAL A 42 14.09 0.58 -17.69
C VAL A 42 14.14 1.54 -16.47
N GLU A 43 15.24 1.40 -15.75
CA GLU A 43 16.01 2.20 -14.80
C GLU A 43 15.85 3.75 -14.82
N LYS A 44 15.09 4.34 -15.73
CA LYS A 44 15.08 5.80 -15.99
C LYS A 44 14.06 6.60 -15.18
N ASP A 45 13.09 5.97 -14.51
CA ASP A 45 11.96 6.69 -13.90
C ASP A 45 11.93 6.74 -12.37
N PHE A 46 12.89 6.08 -11.68
CA PHE A 46 12.97 6.17 -10.21
C PHE A 46 13.70 7.45 -9.80
N LYS A 47 12.99 8.37 -9.16
CA LYS A 47 13.58 9.56 -8.57
C LYS A 47 13.86 9.31 -7.09
N VAL A 48 15.04 8.79 -6.81
CA VAL A 48 15.49 8.60 -5.42
C VAL A 48 15.84 9.96 -4.81
N GLU A 49 15.21 10.29 -3.68
CA GLU A 49 15.40 11.56 -2.99
C GLU A 49 15.32 11.36 -1.46
N LYS A 50 15.86 12.32 -0.70
CA LYS A 50 15.68 12.35 0.76
C LYS A 50 14.25 12.74 1.09
N THR A 51 13.60 11.95 1.92
CA THR A 51 12.24 12.16 2.40
C THR A 51 12.10 11.62 3.83
N THR A 52 10.91 11.64 4.42
CA THR A 52 10.63 10.99 5.72
C THR A 52 9.53 9.95 5.58
N LEU A 53 9.55 8.93 6.43
CA LEU A 53 8.47 7.95 6.49
C LEU A 53 7.13 8.64 6.81
N GLN A 54 7.15 9.67 7.65
CA GLN A 54 5.97 10.47 7.96
C GLN A 54 5.34 11.09 6.72
N SER A 55 6.15 11.70 5.85
CA SER A 55 5.67 12.32 4.60
C SER A 55 5.03 11.30 3.68
N LEU A 56 5.64 10.12 3.53
CA LEU A 56 5.11 9.03 2.69
C LEU A 56 3.78 8.49 3.22
N VAL A 57 3.71 8.22 4.53
CA VAL A 57 2.50 7.71 5.19
C VAL A 57 1.37 8.74 5.09
N HIS A 58 1.65 10.03 5.36
CA HIS A 58 0.65 11.09 5.23
C HIS A 58 0.13 11.23 3.78
N ALA A 59 0.99 11.15 2.78
CA ALA A 59 0.60 11.21 1.38
C ALA A 59 -0.33 10.04 1.01
N ALA A 60 -0.01 8.82 1.46
CA ALA A 60 -0.84 7.64 1.25
C ALA A 60 -2.18 7.76 1.98
N LEU A 61 -2.19 8.14 3.27
CA LEU A 61 -3.41 8.34 4.05
C LEU A 61 -4.32 9.41 3.44
N LYS A 62 -3.75 10.50 2.91
CA LYS A 62 -4.51 11.53 2.20
C LYS A 62 -5.24 10.97 0.98
N THR A 63 -4.58 10.14 0.20
CA THR A 63 -5.18 9.49 -0.99
C THR A 63 -6.34 8.56 -0.60
N TYR A 64 -6.20 7.83 0.50
CA TYR A 64 -7.21 6.88 0.98
C TYR A 64 -8.11 7.43 2.09
N SER A 65 -8.09 8.75 2.36
CA SER A 65 -8.84 9.37 3.46
C SER A 65 -10.35 9.09 3.39
N LYS A 66 -10.97 9.30 2.23
CA LYS A 66 -12.41 9.07 2.06
C LYS A 66 -12.82 7.61 2.28
N PRO A 67 -12.18 6.59 1.62
CA PRO A 67 -12.45 5.19 1.91
C PRO A 67 -12.20 4.79 3.38
N LEU A 68 -11.14 5.33 3.99
CA LEU A 68 -10.80 5.05 5.39
C LEU A 68 -11.87 5.57 6.36
N ILE A 69 -12.34 6.81 6.17
CA ILE A 69 -13.42 7.40 6.95
C ILE A 69 -14.72 6.59 6.78
N GLN A 70 -15.06 6.21 5.55
CA GLN A 70 -16.26 5.39 5.27
C GLN A 70 -16.18 4.00 5.91
N ALA A 71 -14.99 3.45 6.07
CA ALA A 71 -14.73 2.19 6.77
C ALA A 71 -14.69 2.34 8.30
N GLY A 72 -14.85 3.56 8.85
CA GLY A 72 -14.67 3.83 10.28
C GLY A 72 -13.23 3.60 10.75
N GLY A 73 -12.28 3.66 9.83
CA GLY A 73 -10.87 3.35 10.08
C GLY A 73 -10.15 4.44 10.87
N LYS A 74 -9.31 4.01 11.81
CA LYS A 74 -8.50 4.88 12.66
C LYS A 74 -7.02 4.61 12.41
N PRO A 75 -6.28 5.55 11.77
CA PRO A 75 -4.83 5.44 11.69
C PRO A 75 -4.19 5.82 13.04
N VAL A 76 -3.20 5.04 13.46
CA VAL A 76 -2.36 5.31 14.63
C VAL A 76 -0.93 5.47 14.11
N LEU A 77 -0.29 6.59 14.41
CA LEU A 77 1.04 6.95 13.89
C LEU A 77 2.03 7.05 15.04
N ASN A 78 3.06 6.19 15.03
CA ASN A 78 4.08 6.10 16.07
C ASN A 78 5.47 6.29 15.48
N ASP A 79 6.17 7.34 15.91
CA ASP A 79 7.59 7.61 15.62
C ASP A 79 7.98 7.56 14.14
N LEU A 80 7.22 8.24 13.28
CA LEU A 80 7.41 8.21 11.82
C LEU A 80 8.37 9.30 11.29
N ASP A 81 8.84 10.22 12.10
CA ASP A 81 9.75 11.30 11.64
C ASP A 81 11.18 10.79 11.44
N ILE A 82 11.30 9.77 10.61
CA ILE A 82 12.56 9.10 10.29
C ILE A 82 12.95 9.44 8.85
N PRO A 83 14.13 10.04 8.62
CA PRO A 83 14.63 10.32 7.29
C PRO A 83 15.05 9.02 6.57
N ILE A 84 14.67 8.93 5.31
CA ILE A 84 15.03 7.83 4.41
C ILE A 84 15.42 8.37 3.02
N VAL A 85 16.03 7.51 2.22
CA VAL A 85 16.35 7.77 0.81
C VAL A 85 15.56 6.79 -0.04
N ALA A 86 14.58 7.28 -0.80
CA ALA A 86 13.70 6.43 -1.58
C ALA A 86 13.00 7.21 -2.71
N ASP A 87 12.36 6.49 -3.66
CA ASP A 87 11.41 7.11 -4.58
C ASP A 87 10.06 7.30 -3.89
N SER A 88 9.74 8.57 -3.61
CA SER A 88 8.56 8.95 -2.84
C SER A 88 7.25 8.48 -3.48
N LYS A 89 7.16 8.50 -4.82
CA LYS A 89 5.95 8.08 -5.55
C LYS A 89 5.71 6.59 -5.41
N SER A 90 6.74 5.78 -5.65
CA SER A 90 6.65 4.33 -5.55
C SER A 90 6.38 3.87 -4.11
N CYS A 91 7.05 4.46 -3.12
CA CYS A 91 6.80 4.14 -1.72
C CYS A 91 5.37 4.52 -1.28
N THR A 92 4.89 5.72 -1.66
CA THR A 92 3.51 6.14 -1.37
C THR A 92 2.50 5.20 -2.02
N PHE A 93 2.76 4.74 -3.25
CA PHE A 93 1.92 3.74 -3.91
C PHE A 93 1.89 2.42 -3.13
N VAL A 94 3.05 1.88 -2.72
CA VAL A 94 3.14 0.63 -1.94
C VAL A 94 2.36 0.75 -0.62
N ILE A 95 2.58 1.83 0.14
CA ILE A 95 1.85 2.09 1.39
C ILE A 95 0.34 2.19 1.11
N GLY A 96 -0.05 2.85 0.02
CA GLY A 96 -1.45 2.94 -0.42
C GLY A 96 -2.08 1.58 -0.72
N GLN A 97 -1.35 0.65 -1.36
CA GLN A 97 -1.84 -0.71 -1.61
C GLN A 97 -2.07 -1.48 -0.28
N ILE A 98 -1.20 -1.27 0.72
CA ILE A 98 -1.34 -1.89 2.04
C ILE A 98 -2.58 -1.32 2.76
N ILE A 99 -2.75 0.01 2.77
CA ILE A 99 -3.95 0.67 3.34
C ILE A 99 -5.23 0.18 2.64
N SER A 100 -5.21 0.07 1.31
CA SER A 100 -6.34 -0.45 0.53
C SER A 100 -6.71 -1.87 0.93
N ASN A 101 -5.71 -2.74 1.16
CA ASN A 101 -5.93 -4.10 1.63
C ASN A 101 -6.50 -4.11 3.06
N ALA A 102 -5.98 -3.30 3.98
CA ALA A 102 -6.52 -3.17 5.34
C ALA A 102 -7.99 -2.75 5.34
N ILE A 103 -8.36 -1.76 4.52
CA ILE A 103 -9.76 -1.32 4.36
C ILE A 103 -10.62 -2.46 3.81
N LYS A 104 -10.13 -3.20 2.82
CA LYS A 104 -10.86 -4.24 2.12
C LYS A 104 -11.11 -5.47 2.99
N TYR A 105 -10.11 -5.90 3.74
CA TYR A 105 -10.14 -7.11 4.58
C TYR A 105 -10.36 -6.80 6.06
N ARG A 106 -10.99 -5.64 6.33
CA ARG A 106 -11.27 -5.21 7.70
C ARG A 106 -12.30 -6.06 8.40
N LYS A 107 -12.24 -6.01 9.70
CA LYS A 107 -13.36 -6.27 10.63
C LYS A 107 -14.00 -4.96 11.03
N ASP A 108 -15.02 -5.05 11.92
CA ASP A 108 -15.55 -3.87 12.59
C ASP A 108 -14.43 -3.15 13.39
N ASN A 109 -14.54 -1.82 13.50
CA ASN A 109 -13.55 -0.98 14.17
C ASN A 109 -12.11 -1.11 13.60
N LEU A 110 -12.00 -0.92 12.29
CA LEU A 110 -10.70 -0.93 11.60
C LEU A 110 -9.70 0.00 12.29
N GLN A 111 -8.54 -0.54 12.66
CA GLN A 111 -7.38 0.19 13.09
C GLN A 111 -6.19 -0.17 12.19
N ILE A 112 -5.45 0.85 11.77
CA ILE A 112 -4.20 0.67 11.03
C ILE A 112 -3.11 1.41 11.79
N GLU A 113 -2.15 0.67 12.33
CA GLU A 113 -1.02 1.21 13.06
C GLU A 113 0.21 1.26 12.18
N PHE A 114 0.90 2.42 12.23
CA PHE A 114 2.18 2.65 11.57
C PHE A 114 3.21 2.87 12.68
N SER A 115 4.25 2.05 12.70
CA SER A 115 5.34 2.18 13.66
C SER A 115 6.68 1.90 13.00
N THR A 116 7.76 2.33 13.63
CA THR A 116 9.11 2.20 13.09
C THR A 116 10.05 1.54 14.06
N LYS A 117 11.09 0.91 13.52
CA LYS A 117 12.25 0.45 14.26
C LYS A 117 13.50 0.72 13.43
N THR A 118 14.49 1.35 14.04
CA THR A 118 15.77 1.62 13.40
C THR A 118 16.86 0.78 14.06
N ASP A 119 17.69 0.14 13.26
CA ASP A 119 18.94 -0.49 13.66
C ASP A 119 20.12 0.12 12.90
N LYS A 120 21.33 -0.44 13.06
CA LYS A 120 22.56 0.11 12.46
C LYS A 120 22.46 0.25 10.93
N ASN A 121 21.83 -0.70 10.25
CA ASN A 121 21.86 -0.82 8.80
C ASN A 121 20.48 -0.58 8.15
N ASN A 122 19.41 -0.68 8.92
CA ASN A 122 18.05 -0.73 8.41
C ASN A 122 17.09 0.16 9.20
N ILE A 123 16.10 0.67 8.48
CA ILE A 123 14.93 1.34 9.01
C ILE A 123 13.71 0.51 8.60
N SER A 124 12.98 -0.03 9.56
CA SER A 124 11.78 -0.83 9.33
C SER A 124 10.53 0.00 9.59
N LEU A 125 9.63 0.07 8.60
CA LEU A 125 8.27 0.57 8.75
C LEU A 125 7.34 -0.62 8.87
N PHE A 126 6.61 -0.71 9.97
CA PHE A 126 5.54 -1.69 10.20
C PHE A 126 4.19 -1.03 9.93
N ILE A 127 3.35 -1.69 9.15
CA ILE A 127 1.97 -1.28 8.87
C ILE A 127 1.09 -2.45 9.27
N SER A 128 0.42 -2.31 10.42
CA SER A 128 -0.36 -3.39 11.04
C SER A 128 -1.84 -3.05 11.02
N ASP A 129 -2.68 -3.94 10.53
CA ASP A 129 -4.13 -3.86 10.62
C ASP A 129 -4.70 -4.93 11.58
N ASN A 130 -5.87 -4.65 12.11
CA ASN A 130 -6.64 -5.57 12.96
C ASN A 130 -7.70 -6.36 12.17
N GLY A 131 -7.51 -6.57 10.87
CA GLY A 131 -8.45 -7.22 9.97
C GLY A 131 -8.62 -8.72 10.18
N ILE A 132 -9.16 -9.38 9.16
CA ILE A 132 -9.47 -10.83 9.20
C ILE A 132 -8.22 -11.72 9.16
N GLY A 133 -7.05 -11.16 8.80
CA GLY A 133 -5.81 -11.90 8.64
C GLY A 133 -5.78 -12.77 7.38
N ILE A 134 -4.67 -13.50 7.22
CA ILE A 134 -4.36 -14.35 6.08
C ILE A 134 -4.08 -15.75 6.59
N SER A 135 -4.60 -16.78 5.92
CA SER A 135 -4.34 -18.17 6.28
C SER A 135 -2.88 -18.55 6.05
N ALA A 136 -2.36 -19.49 6.86
CA ALA A 136 -1.01 -20.02 6.69
C ALA A 136 -0.79 -20.64 5.28
N ALA A 137 -1.83 -21.16 4.66
CA ALA A 137 -1.78 -21.72 3.30
C ALA A 137 -1.66 -20.63 2.23
N ASP A 138 -2.27 -19.45 2.44
CA ASP A 138 -2.25 -18.34 1.49
C ASP A 138 -1.01 -17.45 1.66
N LEU A 139 -0.48 -17.33 2.90
CA LEU A 139 0.60 -16.40 3.25
C LEU A 139 1.85 -16.50 2.36
N PRO A 140 2.37 -17.69 1.99
CA PRO A 140 3.53 -17.81 1.11
C PRO A 140 3.30 -17.26 -0.31
N ARG A 141 2.04 -17.12 -0.71
CA ARG A 141 1.62 -16.77 -2.07
C ARG A 141 1.10 -15.36 -2.23
N VAL A 142 1.07 -14.55 -1.17
CA VAL A 142 0.47 -13.19 -1.20
C VAL A 142 1.13 -12.26 -2.21
N PHE A 143 2.37 -12.55 -2.61
CA PHE A 143 3.11 -11.80 -3.61
C PHE A 143 3.08 -12.43 -5.01
N ASP A 144 2.40 -13.57 -5.20
CA ASP A 144 2.26 -14.19 -6.52
C ASP A 144 1.35 -13.34 -7.43
N LYS A 145 1.74 -13.22 -8.71
CA LYS A 145 0.98 -12.46 -9.70
C LYS A 145 -0.44 -13.05 -9.87
N GLY A 146 -1.45 -12.22 -9.63
CA GLY A 146 -2.85 -12.61 -9.79
C GLY A 146 -3.40 -13.46 -8.63
N PHE A 147 -2.63 -13.67 -7.57
CA PHE A 147 -3.11 -14.42 -6.41
C PHE A 147 -4.07 -13.58 -5.56
N THR A 148 -5.22 -14.12 -5.23
CA THR A 148 -6.26 -13.43 -4.46
C THR A 148 -6.61 -14.12 -3.14
N GLY A 149 -6.12 -15.33 -2.90
CA GLY A 149 -6.42 -16.14 -1.73
C GLY A 149 -7.92 -16.50 -1.59
N GLU A 150 -8.27 -17.17 -0.52
CA GLU A 150 -9.66 -17.52 -0.21
C GLU A 150 -10.48 -16.26 0.10
N ASN A 151 -9.95 -15.37 0.89
CA ASN A 151 -10.59 -14.11 1.28
C ASN A 151 -10.83 -13.19 0.08
N GLY A 152 -9.90 -13.11 -0.87
CA GLY A 152 -10.05 -12.28 -2.07
C GLY A 152 -11.14 -12.76 -3.01
N ARG A 153 -11.39 -14.06 -3.08
CA ARG A 153 -12.51 -14.65 -3.84
C ARG A 153 -13.86 -14.41 -3.16
N ARG A 154 -13.88 -14.41 -1.82
CA ARG A 154 -15.11 -14.36 -1.02
C ARG A 154 -15.64 -12.94 -0.82
N TYR A 155 -14.76 -11.96 -0.61
CA TYR A 155 -15.16 -10.60 -0.17
C TYR A 155 -15.11 -9.53 -1.25
N SER A 156 -14.36 -9.69 -2.32
CA SER A 156 -14.40 -8.76 -3.45
C SER A 156 -13.62 -9.27 -4.66
N LYS A 157 -13.94 -8.73 -5.84
CA LYS A 157 -13.16 -8.95 -7.07
C LYS A 157 -11.79 -8.28 -6.95
N SER A 158 -10.81 -9.01 -6.41
CA SER A 158 -9.41 -8.59 -6.36
C SER A 158 -8.69 -8.98 -7.64
N THR A 159 -7.79 -8.13 -8.13
CA THR A 159 -6.94 -8.46 -9.28
C THR A 159 -5.73 -9.33 -8.89
N GLY A 160 -5.35 -9.37 -7.61
CA GLY A 160 -4.13 -10.03 -7.14
C GLY A 160 -2.84 -9.38 -7.67
N ILE A 161 -2.91 -8.14 -8.16
CA ILE A 161 -1.76 -7.43 -8.73
C ILE A 161 -1.10 -6.48 -7.72
N GLY A 162 -1.85 -5.96 -6.75
CA GLY A 162 -1.39 -4.92 -5.83
C GLY A 162 -0.13 -5.30 -5.05
N LEU A 163 -0.15 -6.37 -4.27
CA LEU A 163 1.02 -6.82 -3.48
C LEU A 163 2.15 -7.35 -4.36
N TYR A 164 1.84 -8.04 -5.46
CA TYR A 164 2.85 -8.44 -6.44
C TYR A 164 3.64 -7.23 -6.98
N LEU A 165 2.93 -6.17 -7.38
CA LEU A 165 3.55 -4.94 -7.89
C LEU A 165 4.32 -4.22 -6.78
N SER A 166 3.77 -4.17 -5.57
CA SER A 166 4.44 -3.62 -4.39
C SER A 166 5.79 -4.29 -4.14
N GLN A 167 5.85 -5.63 -4.20
CA GLN A 167 7.10 -6.36 -4.04
C GLN A 167 8.10 -6.06 -5.16
N LYS A 168 7.62 -5.98 -6.41
CA LYS A 168 8.50 -5.62 -7.55
C LYS A 168 9.10 -4.22 -7.39
N LEU A 169 8.31 -3.23 -7.00
CA LEU A 169 8.78 -1.86 -6.78
C LEU A 169 9.78 -1.82 -5.62
N CYS A 170 9.46 -2.47 -4.50
CA CYS A 170 10.36 -2.55 -3.35
C CYS A 170 11.71 -3.17 -3.73
N LYS A 171 11.71 -4.31 -4.45
CA LYS A 171 12.95 -4.94 -4.92
C LYS A 171 13.82 -4.01 -5.78
N LYS A 172 13.20 -3.22 -6.68
CA LYS A 172 13.94 -2.25 -7.50
C LYS A 172 14.57 -1.10 -6.68
N MET A 173 13.98 -0.78 -5.53
CA MET A 173 14.46 0.26 -4.62
C MET A 173 15.37 -0.31 -3.50
N ASN A 174 15.78 -1.57 -3.56
CA ASN A 174 16.49 -2.27 -2.49
C ASN A 174 15.74 -2.24 -1.14
N ILE A 175 14.41 -2.19 -1.19
CA ILE A 175 13.53 -2.27 -0.03
C ILE A 175 13.04 -3.70 0.10
N VAL A 176 13.19 -4.31 1.28
CA VAL A 176 12.63 -5.63 1.56
C VAL A 176 11.18 -5.47 2.01
N LEU A 177 10.26 -6.16 1.33
CA LEU A 177 8.84 -6.20 1.68
C LEU A 177 8.49 -7.60 2.20
N SER A 178 7.93 -7.68 3.39
CA SER A 178 7.47 -8.93 4.00
C SER A 178 6.10 -8.78 4.63
N VAL A 179 5.42 -9.90 4.83
CA VAL A 179 4.07 -9.98 5.43
C VAL A 179 4.08 -11.04 6.53
N SER A 180 3.52 -10.69 7.66
CA SER A 180 3.19 -11.58 8.76
C SER A 180 1.71 -11.45 9.10
N SER A 181 1.02 -12.57 9.29
CA SER A 181 -0.42 -12.54 9.55
C SER A 181 -0.87 -13.84 10.18
N ASP A 182 -1.83 -13.73 11.09
CA ASP A 182 -2.57 -14.84 11.65
C ASP A 182 -4.07 -14.68 11.43
N PRO A 183 -4.80 -15.74 11.07
CA PRO A 183 -6.25 -15.69 10.91
C PRO A 183 -6.93 -15.11 12.14
N GLY A 184 -7.74 -14.09 11.91
CA GLY A 184 -8.49 -13.40 12.97
C GLY A 184 -7.68 -12.38 13.78
N GLN A 185 -6.37 -12.25 13.62
CA GLN A 185 -5.53 -11.31 14.37
C GLN A 185 -5.11 -10.06 13.56
N GLY A 186 -5.31 -10.12 12.24
CA GLY A 186 -4.91 -9.03 11.33
C GLY A 186 -3.63 -9.34 10.57
N THR A 187 -3.08 -8.31 9.93
CA THR A 187 -1.90 -8.45 9.08
C THR A 187 -0.90 -7.35 9.37
N THR A 188 0.38 -7.70 9.44
CA THR A 188 1.48 -6.73 9.50
C THR A 188 2.30 -6.85 8.22
N VAL A 189 2.41 -5.74 7.49
CA VAL A 189 3.33 -5.60 6.36
C VAL A 189 4.53 -4.79 6.82
N THR A 190 5.73 -5.30 6.56
CA THR A 190 6.99 -4.65 6.94
C THR A 190 7.74 -4.22 5.68
N MET A 191 8.12 -2.93 5.62
CA MET A 191 9.02 -2.38 4.62
C MET A 191 10.36 -2.06 5.30
N VAL A 192 11.44 -2.69 4.83
CA VAL A 192 12.80 -2.48 5.37
C VAL A 192 13.60 -1.66 4.39
N PHE A 193 13.98 -0.46 4.80
CA PHE A 193 14.79 0.49 4.04
C PHE A 193 16.25 0.38 4.51
N PRO A 194 17.24 0.42 3.61
CA PRO A 194 18.63 0.57 4.01
C PRO A 194 18.86 1.97 4.59
N THR A 195 19.74 2.09 5.59
CA THR A 195 20.16 3.39 6.12
C THR A 195 21.04 4.13 5.11
N GLU A 196 21.11 5.46 5.20
CA GLU A 196 22.03 6.27 4.38
C GLU A 196 23.50 5.88 4.57
N SER A 197 23.88 5.51 5.79
CA SER A 197 25.22 5.02 6.11
C SER A 197 25.55 3.73 5.37
N TYR A 198 24.60 2.78 5.39
CA TYR A 198 24.77 1.52 4.66
C TYR A 198 24.87 1.74 3.13
N LEU A 199 24.06 2.64 2.56
CA LEU A 199 24.12 2.95 1.12
C LEU A 199 25.48 3.54 0.73
N LYS A 200 26.04 4.46 1.54
CA LYS A 200 27.37 5.03 1.32
C LYS A 200 28.49 3.99 1.41
N GLU A 201 28.44 3.09 2.42
CA GLU A 201 29.40 2.01 2.59
C GLU A 201 29.34 0.99 1.45
N ALA A 202 28.14 0.74 0.91
CA ALA A 202 27.93 -0.19 -0.22
C ALA A 202 28.23 0.44 -1.59
N GLY A 203 28.54 1.73 -1.68
CA GLY A 203 28.80 2.45 -2.93
C GLY A 203 27.55 2.67 -3.79
N LEU A 204 26.38 2.73 -3.17
CA LEU A 204 25.07 2.88 -3.80
C LEU A 204 24.52 4.31 -3.64
#